data_11f2b985dddc1c9363e5100a80aa388f
#
_entry.id   11f2b985dddc1c9363e5100a80aa388f
#
_cell.length_a   1.000
_cell.length_b   1.000
_cell.length_c   1.000
_cell.angle_alpha   90.00
_cell.angle_beta   90.00
_cell.angle_gamma   90.00
#
_symmetry.space_group_name_H-M   'P 1'
#
loop_
_entity.id
_entity.type
_entity.pdbx_description
1 polymer ?
#
loop_
_entity_poly.entity_id
_entity_poly.type
_entity_poly.pdbx_seq_one_letter_code
_entity_poly.pdbx_strand_id
1 'polypeptide(L)'
;MNAIDPSVIADENTGKWWMHYGSFFGGLYCVELNPETGLALNEGDLGHLVARRANYRKDNLEAPEIIYHPELKQYYLFTSYDPLMTTYNVRVSRSDAAEGPFTDYFGKAVKDTTNNFPVLTAPYRFENHTGWAGTAHCAVFSDGEGNYFMAHQGRLSPQNQLMVLHIRQLFFTP
;
A
#
# COMPACT_ATOMS: atom_id res chain seq x y z
N MET A 1 -14.10 4.44 9.33
CA MET A 1 -12.66 4.25 9.09
C MET A 1 -12.09 3.38 10.18
N ASN A 2 -11.26 2.41 9.85
CA ASN A 2 -10.45 1.67 10.83
C ASN A 2 -9.08 2.35 10.94
N ALA A 3 -8.62 2.63 12.15
CA ALA A 3 -7.29 3.20 12.41
C ALA A 3 -6.28 2.08 12.70
N ILE A 4 -5.92 1.35 11.65
CA ILE A 4 -4.95 0.23 11.67
C ILE A 4 -4.02 0.32 10.48
N ASP A 5 -3.04 -0.57 10.42
CA ASP A 5 -2.07 -0.72 9.33
C ASP A 5 -1.27 0.58 9.06
N PRO A 6 -0.57 1.14 10.05
CA PRO A 6 0.17 2.37 9.84
C PRO A 6 1.48 2.13 9.06
N SER A 7 1.79 3.02 8.11
CA SER A 7 3.09 3.15 7.47
C SER A 7 3.53 4.61 7.55
N VAL A 8 4.74 4.85 8.04
CA VAL A 8 5.25 6.21 8.33
C VAL A 8 6.47 6.50 7.48
N ILE A 9 6.52 7.72 6.94
CA ILE A 9 7.66 8.20 6.16
C ILE A 9 8.00 9.64 6.54
N ALA A 10 9.30 9.94 6.59
CA ALA A 10 9.79 11.31 6.56
C ALA A 10 9.83 11.78 5.10
N ASP A 11 9.23 12.92 4.81
CA ASP A 11 9.28 13.53 3.49
C ASP A 11 10.68 14.08 3.22
N GLU A 12 11.34 13.59 2.19
CA GLU A 12 12.71 13.97 1.82
C GLU A 12 12.83 15.43 1.37
N ASN A 13 11.75 16.06 0.93
CA ASN A 13 11.75 17.42 0.44
C ASN A 13 11.47 18.43 1.55
N THR A 14 10.64 18.08 2.53
CA THR A 14 10.14 18.99 3.54
C THR A 14 10.59 18.65 4.98
N GLY A 15 11.07 17.41 5.20
CA GLY A 15 11.38 16.88 6.51
C GLY A 15 10.17 16.59 7.40
N LYS A 16 8.96 16.78 6.89
CA LYS A 16 7.73 16.46 7.60
C LYS A 16 7.54 14.96 7.71
N TRP A 17 6.88 14.52 8.76
CA TRP A 17 6.55 13.12 8.96
C TRP A 17 5.09 12.86 8.64
N TRP A 18 4.84 11.85 7.84
CA TRP A 18 3.51 11.47 7.37
C TRP A 18 3.20 10.02 7.71
N MET A 19 2.03 9.79 8.30
CA MET A 19 1.51 8.45 8.55
C MET A 19 0.34 8.17 7.60
N HIS A 20 0.51 7.13 6.79
CA HIS A 20 -0.57 6.54 6.01
C HIS A 20 -1.19 5.41 6.80
N TYR A 21 -2.51 5.35 6.86
CA TYR A 21 -3.20 4.35 7.66
C TYR A 21 -4.63 4.14 7.19
N GLY A 22 -5.26 3.05 7.61
CA GLY A 22 -6.66 2.77 7.36
C GLY A 22 -6.91 1.40 6.77
N SER A 23 -8.13 0.95 6.92
CA SER A 23 -8.59 -0.34 6.42
C SER A 23 -10.09 -0.28 6.22
N PHE A 24 -10.57 -0.59 5.04
CA PHE A 24 -12.01 -0.62 4.70
C PHE A 24 -12.74 0.69 5.08
N PHE A 25 -14.07 0.68 5.11
CA PHE A 25 -14.99 1.65 5.74
C PHE A 25 -14.63 3.15 5.57
N GLY A 26 -14.21 3.58 4.43
CA GLY A 26 -13.96 4.99 4.13
C GLY A 26 -12.59 5.26 3.50
N GLY A 27 -11.77 4.23 3.33
CA GLY A 27 -10.50 4.32 2.62
C GLY A 27 -9.29 4.57 3.52
N LEU A 28 -8.19 4.98 2.89
CA LEU A 28 -6.91 5.24 3.52
C LEU A 28 -6.69 6.73 3.69
N TYR A 29 -6.09 7.11 4.81
CA TYR A 29 -5.86 8.48 5.22
C TYR A 29 -4.37 8.73 5.42
N CYS A 30 -3.98 9.99 5.30
CA CYS A 30 -2.64 10.47 5.59
C CYS A 30 -2.73 11.62 6.59
N VAL A 31 -1.97 11.56 7.67
CA VAL A 31 -1.91 12.58 8.72
C VAL A 31 -0.46 12.99 8.98
N GLU A 32 -0.24 14.30 9.19
CA GLU A 32 1.07 14.82 9.57
C GLU A 32 1.36 14.50 11.04
N LEU A 33 2.55 13.99 11.31
CA LEU A 33 3.00 13.66 12.66
C LEU A 33 4.00 14.70 13.19
N ASN A 34 3.97 14.91 14.48
CA ASN A 34 5.06 15.57 15.19
C ASN A 34 6.25 14.57 15.31
N PRO A 35 7.42 14.87 14.74
CA PRO A 35 8.54 13.93 14.70
C PRO A 35 9.15 13.64 16.09
N GLU A 36 8.93 14.52 17.07
CA GLU A 36 9.44 14.35 18.44
C GLU A 36 8.57 13.39 19.26
N THR A 37 7.27 13.38 19.00
CA THR A 37 6.31 12.62 19.81
C THR A 37 5.71 11.42 19.08
N GLY A 38 5.71 11.43 17.75
CA GLY A 38 5.03 10.42 16.91
C GLY A 38 3.50 10.53 16.91
N LEU A 39 2.95 11.57 17.57
CA LEU A 39 1.51 11.84 17.58
C LEU A 39 1.11 12.73 16.40
N ALA A 40 -0.19 12.78 16.08
CA ALA A 40 -0.69 13.73 15.10
C ALA A 40 -0.24 15.16 15.46
N LEU A 41 0.22 15.92 14.47
CA LEU A 41 0.74 17.27 14.68
C LEU A 41 -0.29 18.18 15.36
N ASN A 42 -1.55 18.04 14.97
CA ASN A 42 -2.67 18.72 15.60
C ASN A 42 -3.55 17.68 16.32
N GLU A 43 -3.87 17.93 17.55
CA GLU A 43 -4.71 17.04 18.37
C GLU A 43 -6.07 16.81 17.69
N GLY A 44 -6.47 15.54 17.56
CA GLY A 44 -7.73 15.14 16.94
C GLY A 44 -7.74 15.17 15.42
N ASP A 45 -6.63 15.53 14.77
CA ASP A 45 -6.52 15.48 13.31
C ASP A 45 -6.49 14.01 12.84
N LEU A 46 -7.43 13.65 11.99
CA LEU A 46 -7.50 12.34 11.34
C LEU A 46 -6.84 12.34 9.96
N GLY A 47 -6.30 13.48 9.53
CA GLY A 47 -5.70 13.64 8.22
C GLY A 47 -6.69 13.70 7.06
N HIS A 48 -6.18 13.52 5.85
CA HIS A 48 -6.96 13.60 4.62
C HIS A 48 -6.99 12.26 3.87
N LEU A 49 -8.02 12.07 3.06
CA LEU A 49 -8.21 10.87 2.26
C LEU A 49 -7.18 10.81 1.12
N VAL A 50 -6.42 9.72 1.04
CA VAL A 50 -5.42 9.48 -0.01
C VAL A 50 -5.80 8.38 -0.99
N ALA A 51 -6.55 7.37 -0.55
CA ALA A 51 -7.03 6.30 -1.41
C ALA A 51 -8.37 5.76 -0.93
N ARG A 52 -9.25 5.43 -1.89
CA ARG A 52 -10.53 4.77 -1.59
C ARG A 52 -11.00 3.95 -2.78
N ARG A 53 -11.96 3.08 -2.52
CA ARG A 53 -12.65 2.30 -3.53
C ARG A 53 -14.15 2.54 -3.44
N ALA A 54 -14.58 3.77 -3.77
CA ALA A 54 -16.00 4.12 -3.70
C ALA A 54 -16.85 3.20 -4.59
N ASN A 55 -18.09 3.00 -4.20
CA ASN A 55 -19.06 2.10 -4.83
C ASN A 55 -18.71 0.61 -4.75
N TYR A 56 -17.63 0.25 -4.08
CA TYR A 56 -17.33 -1.14 -3.74
C TYR A 56 -17.66 -1.41 -2.26
N ARG A 57 -18.13 -2.61 -1.95
CA ARG A 57 -18.55 -2.95 -0.59
C ARG A 57 -17.47 -2.62 0.43
N LYS A 58 -17.76 -1.67 1.34
CA LYS A 58 -16.90 -1.28 2.45
C LYS A 58 -15.50 -0.77 2.05
N ASP A 59 -15.38 -0.20 0.84
CA ASP A 59 -14.10 0.30 0.32
C ASP A 59 -12.94 -0.72 0.29
N ASN A 60 -13.16 -1.94 0.33
CA ASN A 60 -12.33 -3.16 0.30
C ASN A 60 -10.86 -2.96 -0.12
N LEU A 61 -10.13 -2.11 0.60
CA LEU A 61 -8.71 -1.83 0.54
C LEU A 61 -8.16 -1.55 1.94
N GLU A 62 -6.87 -1.85 2.14
CA GLU A 62 -6.19 -1.71 3.42
C GLU A 62 -4.67 -1.75 3.26
N ALA A 63 -3.95 -1.77 4.39
CA ALA A 63 -2.51 -1.98 4.46
C ALA A 63 -1.72 -1.04 3.53
N PRO A 64 -1.79 0.28 3.72
CA PRO A 64 -0.93 1.20 3.01
C PRO A 64 0.52 0.98 3.42
N GLU A 65 1.42 0.95 2.45
CA GLU A 65 2.86 0.96 2.66
C GLU A 65 3.46 2.04 1.78
N ILE A 66 4.20 2.97 2.37
CA ILE A 66 4.78 4.13 1.68
C ILE A 66 6.29 4.06 1.66
N ILE A 67 6.90 4.28 0.49
CA ILE A 67 8.35 4.43 0.35
C ILE A 67 8.68 5.63 -0.53
N TYR A 68 9.91 6.13 -0.42
CA TYR A 68 10.51 7.07 -1.35
C TYR A 68 11.58 6.37 -2.20
N HIS A 69 11.57 6.62 -3.51
CA HIS A 69 12.61 6.16 -4.43
C HIS A 69 13.51 7.34 -4.82
N PRO A 70 14.76 7.40 -4.34
CA PRO A 70 15.60 8.59 -4.47
C PRO A 70 16.00 8.91 -5.91
N GLU A 71 16.28 7.91 -6.74
CA GLU A 71 16.67 8.12 -8.14
C GLU A 71 15.49 8.63 -8.99
N LEU A 72 14.30 8.11 -8.76
CA LEU A 72 13.09 8.52 -9.47
C LEU A 72 12.43 9.76 -8.85
N LYS A 73 12.84 10.13 -7.63
CA LYS A 73 12.29 11.25 -6.84
C LYS A 73 10.78 11.15 -6.69
N GLN A 74 10.28 9.94 -6.42
CA GLN A 74 8.87 9.61 -6.33
C GLN A 74 8.57 8.87 -5.04
N TYR A 75 7.41 9.16 -4.48
CA TYR A 75 6.79 8.36 -3.42
C TYR A 75 5.91 7.29 -4.04
N TYR A 76 6.00 6.08 -3.55
CA TYR A 76 5.19 4.95 -3.99
C TYR A 76 4.33 4.46 -2.82
N LEU A 77 3.02 4.46 -3.02
CA LEU A 77 2.04 3.94 -2.08
C LEU A 77 1.56 2.57 -2.58
N PHE A 78 1.91 1.52 -1.86
CA PHE A 78 1.42 0.17 -2.07
C PHE A 78 0.17 -0.02 -1.23
N THR A 79 -0.86 -0.60 -1.79
CA THR A 79 -2.16 -0.77 -1.15
C THR A 79 -2.71 -2.15 -1.43
N SER A 80 -3.26 -2.81 -0.43
CA SER A 80 -3.83 -4.14 -0.54
C SER A 80 -5.33 -4.07 -0.78
N TYR A 81 -5.80 -4.80 -1.77
CA TYR A 81 -7.18 -4.79 -2.27
C TYR A 81 -7.81 -6.16 -2.18
N ASP A 82 -9.14 -6.18 -2.08
CA ASP A 82 -9.99 -7.37 -2.16
C ASP A 82 -9.93 -8.31 -0.93
N PRO A 83 -10.75 -9.36 -0.86
CA PRO A 83 -10.84 -10.21 0.32
C PRO A 83 -9.54 -10.95 0.65
N LEU A 84 -9.09 -10.80 1.90
CA LEU A 84 -7.88 -11.37 2.49
C LEU A 84 -7.67 -12.86 2.18
N MET A 85 -8.72 -13.65 2.18
CA MET A 85 -8.61 -15.12 2.07
C MET A 85 -8.55 -15.63 0.63
N THR A 86 -8.87 -14.79 -0.34
CA THR A 86 -9.08 -15.24 -1.72
C THR A 86 -8.34 -14.38 -2.74
N THR A 87 -8.92 -13.23 -3.08
CA THR A 87 -8.47 -12.38 -4.20
C THR A 87 -7.55 -11.23 -3.76
N TYR A 88 -7.09 -11.25 -2.53
CA TYR A 88 -6.21 -10.23 -1.97
C TYR A 88 -4.98 -9.98 -2.85
N ASN A 89 -4.75 -8.74 -3.21
CA ASN A 89 -3.74 -8.33 -4.19
C ASN A 89 -3.13 -6.98 -3.80
N VAL A 90 -1.88 -6.74 -4.19
CA VAL A 90 -1.20 -5.45 -4.02
C VAL A 90 -1.31 -4.65 -5.30
N ARG A 91 -1.61 -3.37 -5.16
CA ARG A 91 -1.53 -2.36 -6.22
C ARG A 91 -0.63 -1.23 -5.78
N VAL A 92 -0.07 -0.50 -6.74
CA VAL A 92 0.87 0.58 -6.48
C VAL A 92 0.41 1.86 -7.17
N SER A 93 0.62 2.97 -6.50
CA SER A 93 0.42 4.33 -7.01
C SER A 93 1.61 5.20 -6.65
N ARG A 94 1.76 6.35 -7.29
CA ARG A 94 2.90 7.26 -7.09
C ARG A 94 2.47 8.71 -6.92
N SER A 95 3.37 9.49 -6.29
CA SER A 95 3.21 10.93 -6.07
C SER A 95 4.58 11.61 -5.98
N ASP A 96 4.62 12.90 -6.28
CA ASP A 96 5.80 13.75 -6.06
C ASP A 96 5.94 14.17 -4.59
N ALA A 97 4.90 14.00 -3.77
CA ALA A 97 4.84 14.37 -2.36
C ALA A 97 4.40 13.18 -1.48
N ALA A 98 4.94 13.12 -0.26
CA ALA A 98 4.67 12.03 0.67
C ALA A 98 3.19 11.93 1.08
N GLU A 99 2.51 13.06 1.17
CA GLU A 99 1.08 13.14 1.49
C GLU A 99 0.15 12.94 0.29
N GLY A 100 0.71 12.81 -0.92
CA GLY A 100 -0.05 12.73 -2.16
C GLY A 100 -0.24 14.08 -2.87
N PRO A 101 -1.12 14.21 -3.89
CA PRO A 101 -2.07 13.19 -4.33
C PRO A 101 -1.39 12.02 -5.09
N PHE A 102 -1.86 10.82 -4.83
CA PHE A 102 -1.36 9.63 -5.51
C PHE A 102 -2.14 9.35 -6.78
N THR A 103 -1.42 8.93 -7.83
CA THR A 103 -1.99 8.52 -9.11
C THR A 103 -1.54 7.12 -9.49
N ASP A 104 -2.37 6.42 -10.25
CA ASP A 104 -2.01 5.14 -10.85
C ASP A 104 -1.08 5.34 -12.06
N TYR A 105 -0.68 4.23 -12.68
CA TYR A 105 0.14 4.22 -13.89
C TYR A 105 -0.47 5.02 -15.06
N PHE A 106 -1.79 5.17 -15.09
CA PHE A 106 -2.51 5.93 -16.12
C PHE A 106 -2.77 7.39 -15.73
N GLY A 107 -2.21 7.86 -14.62
CA GLY A 107 -2.39 9.23 -14.12
C GLY A 107 -3.75 9.48 -13.45
N LYS A 108 -4.51 8.43 -13.10
CA LYS A 108 -5.79 8.57 -12.41
C LYS A 108 -5.57 8.64 -10.91
N ALA A 109 -6.24 9.58 -10.24
CA ALA A 109 -6.17 9.73 -8.79
C ALA A 109 -6.76 8.49 -8.08
N VAL A 110 -5.99 7.94 -7.15
CA VAL A 110 -6.39 6.70 -6.43
C VAL A 110 -7.47 6.92 -5.39
N LYS A 111 -7.76 8.16 -5.03
CA LYS A 111 -8.92 8.54 -4.23
C LYS A 111 -10.23 8.60 -5.03
N ASP A 112 -10.12 8.63 -6.36
CA ASP A 112 -11.26 8.64 -7.25
C ASP A 112 -11.55 7.21 -7.70
N THR A 113 -12.58 6.75 -7.49
CA THR A 113 -13.32 5.50 -7.40
C THR A 113 -13.24 4.47 -8.54
N THR A 114 -12.58 4.72 -9.63
CA THR A 114 -12.48 3.79 -10.76
C THR A 114 -11.18 3.00 -10.70
N ASN A 115 -11.18 1.99 -9.92
CA ASN A 115 -10.04 1.21 -9.48
C ASN A 115 -9.57 0.14 -10.47
N ASN A 116 -8.99 0.52 -11.56
CA ASN A 116 -8.32 -0.40 -12.48
C ASN A 116 -6.80 -0.21 -12.45
N PHE A 117 -6.24 -0.06 -11.25
CA PHE A 117 -4.79 0.05 -11.11
C PHE A 117 -4.11 -1.24 -11.55
N PRO A 118 -2.90 -1.15 -12.11
CA PRO A 118 -2.08 -2.32 -12.33
C PRO A 118 -1.91 -3.11 -11.04
N VAL A 119 -2.18 -4.40 -11.13
CA VAL A 119 -2.00 -5.33 -10.01
C VAL A 119 -0.53 -5.73 -9.97
N LEU A 120 0.11 -5.53 -8.82
CA LEU A 120 1.49 -5.93 -8.62
C LEU A 120 1.60 -7.40 -8.20
N THR A 121 0.69 -7.84 -7.32
CA THR A 121 0.53 -9.26 -6.97
C THR A 121 -0.92 -9.66 -7.09
N ALA A 122 -1.17 -10.90 -7.45
CA ALA A 122 -2.52 -11.47 -7.51
C ALA A 122 -2.49 -12.96 -7.18
N PRO A 123 -3.60 -13.53 -6.73
CA PRO A 123 -3.74 -14.98 -6.65
C PRO A 123 -3.48 -15.61 -8.01
N TYR A 124 -2.78 -16.73 -8.03
CA TYR A 124 -2.48 -17.45 -9.26
C TYR A 124 -2.45 -18.96 -9.07
N ARG A 125 -2.68 -19.66 -10.15
CA ARG A 125 -2.45 -21.09 -10.29
C ARG A 125 -1.49 -21.31 -11.44
N PHE A 126 -0.68 -22.33 -11.34
CA PHE A 126 0.28 -22.66 -12.36
C PHE A 126 0.26 -24.17 -12.63
N GLU A 127 -0.18 -24.56 -13.82
CA GLU A 127 -0.32 -25.95 -14.26
C GLU A 127 -0.90 -26.87 -13.18
N ASN A 128 -0.09 -27.80 -12.67
CA ASN A 128 -0.48 -28.77 -11.64
C ASN A 128 -0.31 -28.25 -10.21
N HIS A 129 0.17 -27.03 -10.04
CA HIS A 129 0.28 -26.40 -8.72
C HIS A 129 -1.06 -25.78 -8.32
N THR A 130 -1.50 -26.03 -7.10
CA THR A 130 -2.78 -25.50 -6.59
C THR A 130 -2.79 -23.98 -6.48
N GLY A 131 -1.60 -23.34 -6.46
CA GLY A 131 -1.43 -21.91 -6.51
C GLY A 131 -1.38 -21.24 -5.15
N TRP A 132 -1.38 -19.92 -5.21
CA TRP A 132 -1.34 -19.04 -4.06
C TRP A 132 -2.56 -18.11 -4.09
N ALA A 133 -3.17 -17.92 -2.93
CA ALA A 133 -4.26 -16.97 -2.71
C ALA A 133 -3.84 -15.93 -1.66
N GLY A 134 -4.55 -14.81 -1.58
CA GLY A 134 -4.33 -13.80 -0.55
C GLY A 134 -2.92 -13.19 -0.57
N THR A 135 -2.39 -12.89 -1.75
CA THR A 135 -1.00 -12.45 -1.97
C THR A 135 -0.85 -10.94 -1.80
N ALA A 136 -1.00 -10.44 -0.57
CA ALA A 136 -0.93 -9.00 -0.29
C ALA A 136 -0.50 -8.71 1.15
N HIS A 137 -0.83 -7.53 1.68
CA HIS A 137 -0.38 -6.97 2.95
C HIS A 137 1.14 -6.93 2.99
N CYS A 138 1.71 -6.03 2.21
CA CYS A 138 3.16 -5.97 2.00
C CYS A 138 3.85 -4.96 2.91
N ALA A 139 5.14 -5.20 3.11
CA ALA A 139 6.13 -4.22 3.51
C ALA A 139 7.19 -4.12 2.41
N VAL A 140 7.68 -2.93 2.14
CA VAL A 140 8.71 -2.68 1.13
C VAL A 140 9.97 -2.14 1.78
N PHE A 141 11.11 -2.69 1.43
CA PHE A 141 12.39 -2.29 2.01
C PHE A 141 13.50 -2.31 0.97
N SER A 142 14.56 -1.54 1.24
CA SER A 142 15.79 -1.52 0.45
C SER A 142 16.91 -2.24 1.22
N ASP A 143 17.85 -2.82 0.48
CA ASP A 143 19.09 -3.37 1.04
C ASP A 143 20.18 -2.29 1.27
N GLY A 144 19.90 -1.05 0.88
CA GLY A 144 20.85 0.06 0.93
C GLY A 144 21.82 0.14 -0.27
N GLU A 145 21.77 -0.84 -1.17
CA GLU A 145 22.60 -0.91 -2.38
C GLU A 145 21.80 -0.61 -3.67
N GLY A 146 20.58 -0.06 -3.50
CA GLY A 146 19.69 0.29 -4.60
C GLY A 146 18.72 -0.83 -5.01
N ASN A 147 18.76 -1.99 -4.35
CA ASN A 147 17.76 -3.03 -4.58
C ASN A 147 16.58 -2.85 -3.63
N TYR A 148 15.39 -3.06 -4.14
CA TYR A 148 14.15 -3.03 -3.38
C TYR A 148 13.49 -4.39 -3.36
N PHE A 149 12.87 -4.70 -2.24
CA PHE A 149 12.19 -5.96 -2.02
C PHE A 149 10.82 -5.70 -1.39
N MET A 150 9.87 -6.53 -1.76
CA MET A 150 8.55 -6.58 -1.15
C MET A 150 8.38 -7.90 -0.41
N ALA A 151 8.16 -7.81 0.90
CA ALA A 151 7.70 -8.92 1.71
C ALA A 151 6.17 -8.90 1.76
N HIS A 152 5.52 -10.01 1.53
CA HIS A 152 4.06 -10.11 1.62
C HIS A 152 3.63 -11.52 2.04
N GLN A 153 2.41 -11.64 2.54
CA GLN A 153 1.85 -12.97 2.80
C GLN A 153 1.39 -13.64 1.50
N GLY A 154 1.34 -14.96 1.52
CA GLY A 154 0.63 -15.77 0.56
C GLY A 154 -0.01 -16.95 1.27
N ARG A 155 -1.15 -17.42 0.79
CA ARG A 155 -1.87 -18.56 1.35
C ARG A 155 -1.83 -19.71 0.36
N LEU A 156 -1.31 -20.85 0.81
CA LEU A 156 -1.25 -22.03 -0.05
C LEU A 156 -2.66 -22.56 -0.36
N SER A 157 -3.03 -22.54 -1.61
CA SER A 157 -4.31 -23.09 -2.06
C SER A 157 -4.20 -24.62 -2.25
N PRO A 158 -5.16 -25.44 -1.81
CA PRO A 158 -6.45 -25.06 -1.19
C PRO A 158 -6.37 -24.81 0.32
N GLN A 159 -5.23 -24.99 0.96
CA GLN A 159 -5.04 -24.80 2.41
C GLN A 159 -4.98 -23.32 2.77
N ASN A 160 -5.99 -22.55 2.47
CA ASN A 160 -6.01 -21.08 2.61
C ASN A 160 -5.70 -20.54 4.02
N GLN A 161 -5.63 -21.38 5.02
CA GLN A 161 -5.30 -20.98 6.38
C GLN A 161 -3.80 -20.97 6.64
N LEU A 162 -3.02 -21.69 5.84
CA LEU A 162 -1.57 -21.69 5.94
C LEU A 162 -1.02 -20.43 5.24
N MET A 163 -0.55 -19.48 6.05
CA MET A 163 0.17 -18.31 5.56
C MET A 163 1.66 -18.59 5.50
N VAL A 164 2.29 -18.14 4.44
CA VAL A 164 3.74 -18.15 4.27
C VAL A 164 4.24 -16.79 3.84
N LEU A 165 5.48 -16.49 4.19
CA LEU A 165 6.16 -15.27 3.75
C LEU A 165 6.66 -15.45 2.32
N HIS A 166 6.37 -14.49 1.48
CA HIS A 166 6.98 -14.31 0.18
C HIS A 166 7.87 -13.07 0.21
N ILE A 167 9.05 -13.15 -0.40
CA ILE A 167 9.93 -12.01 -0.66
C ILE A 167 10.16 -11.95 -2.16
N ARG A 168 9.93 -10.78 -2.75
CA ARG A 168 10.09 -10.54 -4.18
C ARG A 168 10.91 -9.29 -4.40
N GLN A 169 11.87 -9.35 -5.32
CA GLN A 169 12.57 -8.15 -5.76
C GLN A 169 11.62 -7.26 -6.58
N LEU A 170 11.70 -5.96 -6.34
CA LEU A 170 10.97 -4.95 -7.07
C LEU A 170 11.91 -4.22 -8.04
N PHE A 171 11.40 -3.95 -9.23
CA PHE A 171 12.07 -3.14 -10.24
C PHE A 171 11.18 -1.93 -10.55
N PHE A 172 11.74 -0.75 -10.41
CA PHE A 172 11.06 0.50 -10.71
C PHE A 172 11.47 0.97 -12.09
N THR A 173 10.50 1.47 -12.85
CA THR A 173 10.73 2.09 -14.15
C THR A 173 10.21 3.53 -14.11
N PRO A 174 10.86 4.45 -14.85
CA PRO A 174 10.44 5.85 -14.95
C PRO A 174 9.00 6.03 -15.42
#